data_3246d84a2315d2befb898d65759ada15
#
_entry.id   3246d84a2315d2befb898d65759ada15
#
_cell.length_a   1.000
_cell.length_b   1.000
_cell.length_c   1.000
_cell.angle_alpha   90.00
_cell.angle_beta   90.00
_cell.angle_gamma   90.00
#
_symmetry.space_group_name_H-M   'P 1'
#
loop_
_entity.id
_entity.type
_entity.pdbx_description
1 polymer ?
#
loop_
_entity_poly.entity_id
_entity_poly.type
_entity_poly.pdbx_seq_one_letter_code
_entity_poly.pdbx_strand_id
1 'polypeptide(L)'
;FAIAALRAEPVDSYGVGTSVVTGSGAPTANMVYKLVEVDGIPVEKRSSHKESHGGRKCAARLAKASGTVVEEVVYPVDEPPPPSAGLASRQLTVPLVRDGEPIGDLDLSAARERVSEGLHSLPWDGLKLSKGDPAIPTRMIAPTRRER
;
A
#
# COMPACT_ATOMS: atom_id res chain seq x y z
N PHE A 1 -3.68 29.51 -0.12
CA PHE A 1 -4.27 30.07 -1.35
C PHE A 1 -5.73 29.68 -1.49
N ALA A 2 -6.08 28.38 -1.48
CA ALA A 2 -7.47 27.91 -1.59
C ALA A 2 -8.36 28.50 -0.47
N ILE A 3 -7.88 28.54 0.77
CA ILE A 3 -8.59 29.14 1.90
C ILE A 3 -8.80 30.65 1.68
N ALA A 4 -7.80 31.35 1.18
CA ALA A 4 -7.92 32.78 0.88
C ALA A 4 -8.91 33.07 -0.25
N ALA A 5 -8.95 32.21 -1.27
CA ALA A 5 -9.91 32.33 -2.37
C ALA A 5 -11.37 32.10 -1.92
N LEU A 6 -11.58 31.27 -0.90
CA LEU A 6 -12.90 30.96 -0.35
C LEU A 6 -13.41 31.98 0.69
N ARG A 7 -12.67 33.03 0.98
CA ARG A 7 -13.03 34.03 2.01
C ARG A 7 -14.33 34.78 1.71
N ALA A 8 -14.75 34.84 0.46
CA ALA A 8 -16.00 35.48 0.05
C ALA A 8 -17.21 34.53 0.06
N GLU A 9 -16.99 33.26 0.27
CA GLU A 9 -18.04 32.26 0.29
C GLU A 9 -18.62 32.07 1.70
N PRO A 10 -19.93 31.82 1.84
CA PRO A 10 -20.57 31.56 3.13
C PRO A 10 -20.24 30.16 3.62
N VAL A 11 -19.04 30.00 4.14
CA VAL A 11 -18.48 28.70 4.58
C VAL A 11 -18.29 28.74 6.09
N ASP A 12 -18.88 27.78 6.80
CA ASP A 12 -18.79 27.69 8.26
C ASP A 12 -17.51 26.98 8.75
N SER A 13 -16.94 26.09 7.92
CA SER A 13 -15.74 25.34 8.29
C SER A 13 -14.93 24.87 7.07
N TYR A 14 -13.65 24.58 7.29
CA TYR A 14 -12.72 24.09 6.27
C TYR A 14 -12.09 22.78 6.71
N GLY A 15 -12.19 21.74 5.88
CA GLY A 15 -11.40 20.52 6.02
C GLY A 15 -10.04 20.72 5.36
N VAL A 16 -8.98 20.72 6.15
CA VAL A 16 -7.61 20.96 5.68
C VAL A 16 -6.79 19.70 5.81
N GLY A 17 -6.15 19.28 4.73
CA GLY A 17 -5.41 18.03 4.66
C GLY A 17 -3.89 18.16 4.81
N THR A 18 -3.20 17.16 4.34
CA THR A 18 -1.76 16.92 4.50
C THR A 18 -0.86 18.12 4.16
N SER A 19 -1.20 18.91 3.14
CA SER A 19 -0.39 20.05 2.70
C SER A 19 -0.24 21.17 3.74
N VAL A 20 -1.16 21.27 4.70
CA VAL A 20 -1.02 22.23 5.81
C VAL A 20 -0.11 21.67 6.90
N VAL A 21 -0.18 20.37 7.15
CA VAL A 21 0.63 19.70 8.19
C VAL A 21 2.08 19.56 7.74
N THR A 22 2.34 19.23 6.48
CA THR A 22 3.68 19.01 5.94
C THR A 22 4.37 20.27 5.42
N GLY A 23 3.64 21.37 5.24
CA GLY A 23 4.14 22.54 4.57
C GLY A 23 4.35 22.36 3.07
N SER A 24 4.74 23.45 2.39
CA SER A 24 5.05 23.39 0.97
C SER A 24 6.43 22.76 0.73
N GLY A 25 6.50 21.81 -0.18
CA GLY A 25 7.75 21.17 -0.59
C GLY A 25 8.25 20.05 0.32
N ALA A 26 7.63 19.78 1.45
CA ALA A 26 7.99 18.63 2.27
C ALA A 26 7.44 17.34 1.64
N PRO A 27 8.24 16.29 1.48
CA PRO A 27 7.75 15.00 1.00
C PRO A 27 6.78 14.40 2.02
N THR A 28 5.74 13.77 1.52
CA THR A 28 4.80 13.00 2.34
C THR A 28 4.71 11.57 1.84
N ALA A 29 4.58 10.62 2.75
CA ALA A 29 4.37 9.22 2.41
C ALA A 29 3.01 8.95 1.76
N ASN A 30 2.08 9.91 1.78
CA ASN A 30 0.72 9.80 1.25
C ASN A 30 -0.04 8.56 1.78
N MET A 31 0.26 8.15 3.00
CA MET A 31 -0.40 7.01 3.63
C MET A 31 -1.78 7.40 4.13
N VAL A 32 -2.76 6.56 3.88
CA VAL A 32 -4.14 6.74 4.32
C VAL A 32 -4.74 5.40 4.74
N TYR A 33 -5.77 5.45 5.60
CA TYR A 33 -6.59 4.30 5.91
C TYR A 33 -7.77 4.22 4.93
N LYS A 34 -8.05 3.01 4.45
CA LYS A 34 -9.22 2.71 3.63
C LYS A 34 -10.02 1.62 4.30
N LEU A 35 -11.31 1.88 4.58
CA LEU A 35 -12.23 0.86 5.01
C LEU A 35 -12.50 -0.07 3.83
N VAL A 36 -12.25 -1.35 4.00
CA VAL A 36 -12.38 -2.36 2.95
C VAL A 36 -13.30 -3.52 3.32
N GLU A 37 -13.65 -3.65 4.60
CA GLU A 37 -14.53 -4.71 5.08
C GLU A 37 -15.25 -4.26 6.36
N VAL A 38 -16.54 -4.62 6.50
CA VAL A 38 -17.35 -4.44 7.69
C VAL A 38 -18.08 -5.76 7.95
N ASP A 39 -17.90 -6.35 9.11
CA ASP A 39 -18.52 -7.62 9.52
C ASP A 39 -18.36 -8.76 8.48
N GLY A 40 -17.17 -8.86 7.89
CA GLY A 40 -16.88 -9.84 6.86
C GLY A 40 -17.44 -9.50 5.45
N ILE A 41 -18.12 -8.36 5.32
CA ILE A 41 -18.67 -7.90 4.05
C ILE A 41 -17.69 -6.93 3.40
N PRO A 42 -17.19 -7.23 2.18
CA PRO A 42 -16.33 -6.31 1.45
C PRO A 42 -17.03 -4.99 1.16
N VAL A 43 -16.38 -3.88 1.48
CA VAL A 43 -16.85 -2.52 1.19
C VAL A 43 -15.77 -1.76 0.43
N GLU A 44 -16.19 -0.85 -0.44
CA GLU A 44 -15.25 -0.06 -1.24
C GLU A 44 -15.70 1.40 -1.37
N LYS A 45 -14.74 2.29 -1.53
CA LYS A 45 -15.01 3.68 -1.86
C LYS A 45 -14.97 3.87 -3.37
N ARG A 46 -16.09 4.33 -3.93
CA ARG A 46 -16.24 4.71 -5.34
C ARG A 46 -16.31 6.22 -5.48
N SER A 47 -15.17 6.87 -5.56
CA SER A 47 -15.12 8.29 -5.89
C SER A 47 -14.02 8.54 -6.89
N SER A 48 -14.23 9.50 -7.82
CA SER A 48 -13.22 9.84 -8.82
C SER A 48 -11.86 10.09 -8.16
N HIS A 49 -10.84 9.46 -8.69
CA HIS A 49 -9.44 9.52 -8.24
C HIS A 49 -9.14 8.99 -6.82
N LYS A 50 -10.09 8.31 -6.15
CA LYS A 50 -9.93 7.78 -4.79
C LYS A 50 -10.59 6.42 -4.62
N GLU A 51 -10.55 5.60 -5.65
CA GLU A 51 -11.12 4.26 -5.61
C GLU A 51 -10.35 3.35 -4.64
N SER A 52 -11.06 2.42 -4.05
CA SER A 52 -10.49 1.32 -3.27
C SER A 52 -11.16 0.02 -3.66
N HIS A 53 -10.47 -1.09 -3.48
CA HIS A 53 -11.03 -2.42 -3.72
C HIS A 53 -11.46 -3.04 -2.38
N GLY A 54 -12.69 -3.55 -2.32
CA GLY A 54 -13.26 -4.16 -1.13
C GLY A 54 -12.55 -5.46 -0.71
N GLY A 55 -12.76 -5.86 0.55
CA GLY A 55 -12.20 -7.05 1.18
C GLY A 55 -10.78 -6.86 1.72
N ARG A 56 -10.45 -7.62 2.78
CA ARG A 56 -9.10 -7.67 3.35
C ARG A 56 -8.14 -8.40 2.41
N LYS A 57 -6.94 -7.91 2.28
CA LYS A 57 -5.94 -8.42 1.33
C LYS A 57 -4.58 -8.62 1.98
N CYS A 58 -3.85 -9.58 1.45
CA CYS A 58 -2.43 -9.76 1.63
C CYS A 58 -1.69 -9.35 0.36
N ALA A 59 -0.41 -9.08 0.50
CA ALA A 59 0.46 -8.78 -0.63
C ALA A 59 1.78 -9.53 -0.50
N ALA A 60 2.31 -10.01 -1.63
CA ALA A 60 3.59 -10.66 -1.71
C ALA A 60 4.38 -10.16 -2.92
N ARG A 61 5.70 -10.16 -2.81
CA ARG A 61 6.64 -9.97 -3.93
C ARG A 61 7.19 -11.30 -4.39
N LEU A 62 7.21 -11.49 -5.69
CA LEU A 62 7.80 -12.64 -6.34
C LEU A 62 9.14 -12.24 -6.95
N ALA A 63 10.19 -13.01 -6.62
CA ALA A 63 11.56 -12.74 -7.05
C ALA A 63 12.19 -13.94 -7.74
N LYS A 64 13.08 -13.66 -8.70
CA LYS A 64 13.95 -14.67 -9.31
C LYS A 64 14.94 -15.23 -8.28
N ALA A 65 15.61 -16.31 -8.62
CA ALA A 65 16.71 -16.88 -7.80
C ALA A 65 17.85 -15.87 -7.55
N SER A 66 18.00 -14.87 -8.43
CA SER A 66 18.94 -13.75 -8.24
C SER A 66 18.55 -12.75 -7.14
N GLY A 67 17.35 -12.88 -6.56
CA GLY A 67 16.76 -11.91 -5.63
C GLY A 67 16.01 -10.76 -6.29
N THR A 68 16.08 -10.62 -7.62
CA THR A 68 15.40 -9.52 -8.33
C THR A 68 13.89 -9.74 -8.35
N VAL A 69 13.13 -8.79 -7.83
CA VAL A 69 11.66 -8.80 -7.84
C VAL A 69 11.15 -8.59 -9.26
N VAL A 70 10.15 -9.37 -9.64
CA VAL A 70 9.53 -9.35 -10.98
C VAL A 70 8.04 -9.09 -10.96
N GLU A 71 7.35 -9.36 -9.86
CA GLU A 71 5.91 -9.16 -9.73
C GLU A 71 5.53 -8.89 -8.27
N GLU A 72 4.53 -8.07 -8.06
CA GLU A 72 3.76 -7.99 -6.83
C GLU A 72 2.41 -8.66 -7.02
N VAL A 73 1.97 -9.42 -6.02
CA VAL A 73 0.66 -10.09 -6.05
C VAL A 73 -0.14 -9.66 -4.84
N VAL A 74 -1.35 -9.18 -5.08
CA VAL A 74 -2.32 -8.84 -4.03
C VAL A 74 -3.46 -9.84 -4.11
N TYR A 75 -3.81 -10.47 -3.00
CA TYR A 75 -4.77 -11.55 -2.92
C TYR A 75 -5.61 -11.48 -1.63
N PRO A 76 -6.81 -12.09 -1.59
CA PRO A 76 -7.66 -12.10 -0.41
C PRO A 76 -6.96 -12.77 0.79
N VAL A 77 -7.15 -12.23 1.98
CA VAL A 77 -6.53 -12.74 3.22
C VAL A 77 -6.95 -14.17 3.55
N ASP A 78 -8.15 -14.56 3.14
CA ASP A 78 -8.74 -15.88 3.41
C ASP A 78 -8.36 -16.94 2.37
N GLU A 79 -7.55 -16.57 1.38
CA GLU A 79 -7.09 -17.46 0.33
C GLU A 79 -5.58 -17.76 0.49
N PRO A 80 -5.12 -18.92 0.07
CA PRO A 80 -3.69 -19.21 0.08
C PRO A 80 -2.94 -18.29 -0.89
N PRO A 81 -1.66 -18.01 -0.63
CA PRO A 81 -0.82 -17.30 -1.57
C PRO A 81 -0.87 -17.98 -2.94
N PRO A 82 -0.97 -17.20 -4.03
CA PRO A 82 -1.00 -17.77 -5.37
C PRO A 82 0.31 -18.52 -5.68
N PRO A 83 0.24 -19.54 -6.56
CA PRO A 83 1.44 -20.26 -6.99
C PRO A 83 2.49 -19.29 -7.56
N SER A 84 3.73 -19.45 -7.14
CA SER A 84 4.84 -18.58 -7.53
C SER A 84 5.59 -19.01 -8.80
N ALA A 85 5.19 -20.12 -9.44
CA ALA A 85 5.80 -20.65 -10.66
C ALA A 85 7.34 -20.76 -10.59
N GLY A 86 7.86 -21.21 -9.45
CA GLY A 86 9.31 -21.35 -9.22
C GLY A 86 10.01 -20.07 -8.76
N LEU A 87 9.28 -18.96 -8.58
CA LEU A 87 9.82 -17.73 -7.99
C LEU A 87 9.81 -17.82 -6.45
N ALA A 88 10.76 -17.17 -5.82
CA ALA A 88 10.74 -16.96 -4.38
C ALA A 88 9.63 -15.97 -4.02
N SER A 89 8.84 -16.28 -2.98
CA SER A 89 7.75 -15.43 -2.52
C SER A 89 8.08 -14.82 -1.16
N ARG A 90 7.92 -13.50 -1.03
CA ARG A 90 8.07 -12.77 0.23
C ARG A 90 6.80 -12.00 0.55
N GLN A 91 6.19 -12.27 1.70
CA GLN A 91 5.07 -11.51 2.22
C GLN A 91 5.47 -10.07 2.51
N LEU A 92 4.61 -9.13 2.14
CA LEU A 92 4.79 -7.69 2.39
C LEU A 92 4.02 -7.20 3.61
N THR A 93 2.88 -7.85 3.91
CA THR A 93 2.07 -7.48 5.07
C THR A 93 2.52 -8.28 6.28
N VAL A 94 2.92 -7.56 7.33
CA VAL A 94 3.31 -8.14 8.61
C VAL A 94 2.53 -7.50 9.75
N PRO A 95 2.14 -8.24 10.80
CA PRO A 95 1.49 -7.66 11.95
C PRO A 95 2.48 -6.81 12.75
N LEU A 96 2.09 -5.59 13.13
CA LEU A 96 2.90 -4.69 13.95
C LEU A 96 2.34 -4.54 15.37
N VAL A 97 1.02 -4.67 15.52
CA VAL A 97 0.34 -4.58 16.80
C VAL A 97 -0.69 -5.70 16.89
N ARG A 98 -0.79 -6.35 18.03
CA ARG A 98 -1.82 -7.35 18.36
C ARG A 98 -2.34 -7.10 19.76
N ASP A 99 -3.66 -7.03 19.91
CA ASP A 99 -4.33 -6.79 21.20
C ASP A 99 -3.80 -5.56 21.98
N GLY A 100 -3.44 -4.50 21.22
CA GLY A 100 -2.86 -3.28 21.78
C GLY A 100 -1.36 -3.32 22.03
N GLU A 101 -0.72 -4.48 21.93
CA GLU A 101 0.71 -4.65 22.17
C GLU A 101 1.51 -4.65 20.88
N PRO A 102 2.65 -3.93 20.83
CA PRO A 102 3.57 -3.98 19.71
C PRO A 102 4.13 -5.39 19.53
N ILE A 103 4.13 -5.89 18.31
CA ILE A 103 4.74 -7.18 17.95
C ILE A 103 5.69 -7.01 16.77
N GLY A 104 6.72 -7.84 16.72
CA GLY A 104 7.73 -7.76 15.68
C GLY A 104 8.89 -6.83 16.05
N ASP A 105 9.82 -6.73 15.14
CA ASP A 105 11.01 -5.90 15.31
C ASP A 105 10.74 -4.46 14.84
N LEU A 106 10.61 -3.55 15.80
CA LEU A 106 10.41 -2.11 15.60
C LEU A 106 11.71 -1.32 15.68
N ASP A 107 12.86 -1.98 15.78
CA ASP A 107 14.17 -1.33 15.84
C ASP A 107 14.47 -0.56 14.54
N LEU A 108 15.07 0.62 14.69
CA LEU A 108 15.40 1.48 13.56
C LEU A 108 16.48 0.85 12.67
N SER A 109 17.42 0.10 13.25
CA SER A 109 18.49 -0.56 12.49
C SER A 109 17.91 -1.65 11.60
N ALA A 110 17.01 -2.49 12.14
CA ALA A 110 16.29 -3.50 11.37
C ALA A 110 15.40 -2.86 10.27
N ALA A 111 14.79 -1.71 10.54
CA ALA A 111 14.03 -0.98 9.54
C ALA A 111 14.91 -0.49 8.37
N ARG A 112 16.10 0.04 8.67
CA ARG A 112 17.08 0.46 7.66
C ARG A 112 17.60 -0.72 6.83
N GLU A 113 17.87 -1.84 7.46
CA GLU A 113 18.30 -3.06 6.78
C GLU A 113 17.23 -3.56 5.81
N ARG A 114 15.98 -3.63 6.24
CA ARG A 114 14.84 -3.95 5.35
C ARG A 114 14.73 -3.02 4.14
N VAL A 115 14.96 -1.72 4.34
CA VAL A 115 14.98 -0.76 3.23
C VAL A 115 16.13 -1.04 2.27
N SER A 116 17.33 -1.28 2.80
CA SER A 116 18.51 -1.61 1.99
C SER A 116 18.29 -2.87 1.16
N GLU A 117 17.85 -3.95 1.79
CA GLU A 117 17.50 -5.20 1.10
C GLU A 117 16.40 -4.99 0.05
N GLY A 118 15.37 -4.20 0.41
CA GLY A 118 14.30 -3.84 -0.51
C GLY A 118 14.82 -3.15 -1.77
N LEU A 119 15.71 -2.17 -1.63
CA LEU A 119 16.32 -1.46 -2.75
C LEU A 119 17.18 -2.37 -3.63
N HIS A 120 18.00 -3.24 -3.03
CA HIS A 120 18.80 -4.21 -3.77
C HIS A 120 17.96 -5.23 -4.55
N SER A 121 16.73 -5.49 -4.10
CA SER A 121 15.82 -6.42 -4.79
C SER A 121 15.08 -5.80 -5.97
N LEU A 122 15.13 -4.47 -6.16
CA LEU A 122 14.43 -3.81 -7.27
C LEU A 122 15.12 -4.09 -8.61
N PRO A 123 14.35 -4.24 -9.70
CA PRO A 123 14.91 -4.21 -11.05
C PRO A 123 15.52 -2.83 -11.32
N TRP A 124 16.47 -2.76 -12.26
CA TRP A 124 17.17 -1.51 -12.60
C TRP A 124 16.20 -0.35 -12.89
N ASP A 125 15.10 -0.62 -13.56
CA ASP A 125 14.10 0.39 -13.88
C ASP A 125 13.40 0.95 -12.63
N GLY A 126 13.32 0.18 -11.55
CA GLY A 126 12.77 0.61 -10.26
C GLY A 126 13.65 1.59 -9.48
N LEU A 127 14.90 1.77 -9.89
CA LEU A 127 15.85 2.71 -9.28
C LEU A 127 15.85 4.08 -9.96
N LYS A 128 15.10 4.26 -11.05
CA LYS A 128 14.95 5.54 -11.73
C LYS A 128 14.10 6.50 -10.92
N LEU A 129 14.54 7.76 -10.85
CA LEU A 129 13.79 8.84 -10.17
C LEU A 129 12.79 9.55 -11.09
N SER A 130 12.73 9.17 -12.37
CA SER A 130 11.77 9.72 -13.33
C SER A 130 10.37 9.17 -13.12
N LYS A 131 9.35 9.97 -13.40
CA LYS A 131 7.97 9.49 -13.47
C LYS A 131 7.83 8.50 -14.64
N GLY A 132 7.05 7.46 -14.41
CA GLY A 132 6.77 6.42 -15.40
C GLY A 132 5.84 5.36 -14.84
N ASP A 133 5.61 4.30 -15.61
CA ASP A 133 4.88 3.13 -15.14
C ASP A 133 5.67 2.41 -14.04
N PRO A 134 4.97 1.71 -13.12
CA PRO A 134 5.62 0.91 -12.09
C PRO A 134 6.59 -0.11 -12.70
N ALA A 135 7.83 -0.12 -12.24
CA ALA A 135 8.84 -1.07 -12.70
C ALA A 135 8.54 -2.53 -12.30
N ILE A 136 7.70 -2.71 -11.30
CA ILE A 136 7.22 -4.01 -10.83
C ILE A 136 5.71 -4.03 -11.05
N PRO A 137 5.20 -4.87 -11.96
CA PRO A 137 3.76 -4.99 -12.18
C PRO A 137 3.07 -5.58 -10.95
N THR A 138 1.87 -5.09 -10.67
CA THR A 138 1.03 -5.59 -9.59
C THR A 138 -0.14 -6.39 -10.18
N ARG A 139 -0.25 -7.66 -9.80
CA ARG A 139 -1.36 -8.53 -10.17
C ARG A 139 -2.35 -8.64 -9.01
N MET A 140 -3.60 -8.26 -9.27
CA MET A 140 -4.70 -8.42 -8.31
C MET A 140 -5.40 -9.76 -8.54
N ILE A 141 -5.51 -10.56 -7.48
CA ILE A 141 -6.31 -11.78 -7.47
C ILE A 141 -7.71 -11.44 -6.95
N ALA A 142 -8.72 -11.70 -7.77
CA ALA A 142 -10.08 -11.52 -7.33
C ALA A 142 -10.46 -12.59 -6.29
N PRO A 143 -11.29 -12.28 -5.29
CA PRO A 143 -11.78 -13.27 -4.34
C PRO A 143 -12.59 -14.34 -5.06
N THR A 144 -12.40 -15.59 -4.67
CA THR A 144 -13.23 -16.69 -5.13
C THR A 144 -14.67 -16.45 -4.69
N ARG A 145 -15.61 -16.38 -5.65
CA ARG A 145 -17.03 -16.22 -5.33
C ARG A 145 -17.47 -17.39 -4.46
N ARG A 146 -17.71 -17.13 -3.18
CA ARG A 146 -18.46 -18.08 -2.35
C ARG A 146 -19.92 -17.93 -2.75
N GLU A 147 -20.49 -18.94 -3.38
CA GLU A 147 -21.93 -19.03 -3.56
C GLU A 147 -22.57 -19.05 -2.16
N ARG A 148 -23.55 -18.19 -1.98
CA ARG A 148 -24.38 -18.13 -0.74
C ARG A 148 -25.47 -19.16 -0.80
#